data_649656eb68238176d9c0cb638b7e20ea
#
_entry.id   649656eb68238176d9c0cb638b7e20ea
#
_cell.length_a   1.000
_cell.length_b   1.000
_cell.length_c   1.000
_cell.angle_alpha   90.00
_cell.angle_beta   90.00
_cell.angle_gamma   90.00
#
_symmetry.space_group_name_H-M   'P 1'
#
loop_
_entity.id
_entity.type
_entity.pdbx_description
1 polymer ?
#
loop_
_entity_poly.entity_id
_entity_poly.type
_entity_poly.pdbx_seq_one_letter_code
_entity_poly.pdbx_strand_id
1 'polypeptide(L)'
;GSDVAGDVIAVGEDVKNFKVGDKVVSHSNLACRVCSACTDGREFDCTRRQVWGFQTGPLWGAYSEQIHLPEVNVSKIPDSVSYEDAAAASMTLLTSWHMLVGRAKITPGQTVLVMGGGSGVGSFAIQIAKLYQCDVIATASPDKLDKCLELGADYAVDHRKDDWNKEVFKISKELAKTKGEAPGIDLAFDHIGQTHFNKQLTLLKYGATLVSCGAT
;
A
#
# COMPACT_ATOMS: atom_id res chain seq x y z
N GLY A 1 0.75 18.44 -2.67
CA GLY A 1 -0.10 17.26 -2.83
C GLY A 1 0.32 16.41 -4.01
N SER A 2 0.27 15.09 -3.85
CA SER A 2 0.73 14.13 -4.86
C SER A 2 -0.40 13.21 -5.36
N ASP A 3 -1.57 13.31 -4.76
CA ASP A 3 -2.75 12.52 -5.12
C ASP A 3 -3.77 13.41 -5.81
N VAL A 4 -4.22 13.01 -6.99
CA VAL A 4 -5.21 13.76 -7.77
C VAL A 4 -6.00 12.85 -8.68
N ALA A 5 -7.28 13.15 -8.80
CA ALA A 5 -8.17 12.56 -9.79
C ALA A 5 -9.00 13.68 -10.45
N GLY A 6 -9.39 13.49 -11.68
CA GLY A 6 -10.15 14.50 -12.44
C GLY A 6 -10.36 14.09 -13.89
N ASP A 7 -10.84 15.06 -14.68
CA ASP A 7 -11.09 14.89 -16.11
C ASP A 7 -9.91 15.38 -16.94
N VAL A 8 -9.62 14.67 -18.01
CA VAL A 8 -8.68 15.14 -19.04
C VAL A 8 -9.31 16.29 -19.80
N ILE A 9 -8.73 17.48 -19.72
CA ILE A 9 -9.21 18.69 -20.40
C ILE A 9 -8.42 19.02 -21.67
N ALA A 10 -7.18 18.53 -21.78
CA ALA A 10 -6.34 18.66 -22.96
C ALA A 10 -5.34 17.51 -23.03
N VAL A 11 -4.90 17.16 -24.22
CA VAL A 11 -3.86 16.17 -24.49
C VAL A 11 -2.81 16.73 -25.44
N GLY A 12 -1.54 16.35 -25.24
CA GLY A 12 -0.46 16.67 -26.16
C GLY A 12 -0.56 15.84 -27.45
N GLU A 13 0.14 16.27 -28.50
CA GLU A 13 0.11 15.62 -29.83
C GLU A 13 0.56 14.16 -29.81
N ASP A 14 1.45 13.79 -28.90
CA ASP A 14 2.00 12.42 -28.81
C ASP A 14 1.18 11.49 -27.91
N VAL A 15 0.14 11.97 -27.21
CA VAL A 15 -0.71 11.16 -26.32
C VAL A 15 -1.59 10.23 -27.15
N LYS A 16 -1.58 8.93 -26.81
CA LYS A 16 -2.27 7.89 -27.57
C LYS A 16 -3.40 7.19 -26.81
N ASN A 17 -3.29 7.13 -25.48
CA ASN A 17 -4.17 6.27 -24.67
C ASN A 17 -5.30 7.04 -23.98
N PHE A 18 -5.25 8.38 -24.03
CA PHE A 18 -6.22 9.26 -23.38
C PHE A 18 -6.79 10.29 -24.36
N LYS A 19 -8.01 10.72 -24.08
CA LYS A 19 -8.71 11.80 -24.80
C LYS A 19 -9.40 12.74 -23.81
N VAL A 20 -9.74 13.92 -24.27
CA VAL A 20 -10.56 14.88 -23.50
C VAL A 20 -11.85 14.21 -23.03
N GLY A 21 -12.17 14.39 -21.74
CA GLY A 21 -13.32 13.79 -21.06
C GLY A 21 -13.05 12.40 -20.42
N ASP A 22 -11.87 11.84 -20.57
CA ASP A 22 -11.51 10.62 -19.82
C ASP A 22 -11.34 10.94 -18.32
N LYS A 23 -11.95 10.14 -17.46
CA LYS A 23 -11.76 10.19 -15.99
C LYS A 23 -10.47 9.51 -15.61
N VAL A 24 -9.60 10.20 -14.88
CA VAL A 24 -8.24 9.72 -14.60
C VAL A 24 -7.78 10.00 -13.18
N VAL A 25 -6.88 9.14 -12.71
CA VAL A 25 -6.15 9.29 -11.43
C VAL A 25 -4.65 9.31 -11.71
N SER A 26 -3.92 10.10 -10.94
CA SER A 26 -2.46 10.24 -11.09
C SER A 26 -1.71 9.11 -10.40
N HIS A 27 -0.51 8.84 -10.92
CA HIS A 27 0.55 8.08 -10.29
C HIS A 27 1.74 9.00 -10.02
N SER A 28 2.09 9.20 -8.76
CA SER A 28 2.98 10.28 -8.35
C SER A 28 4.48 10.05 -8.61
N ASN A 29 4.92 8.83 -8.91
CA ASN A 29 6.33 8.54 -9.15
C ASN A 29 6.74 8.86 -10.59
N LEU A 30 7.54 9.91 -10.77
CA LEU A 30 8.13 10.28 -12.05
C LEU A 30 9.47 9.55 -12.22
N ALA A 31 9.57 8.64 -13.17
CA ALA A 31 10.80 7.93 -13.51
C ALA A 31 11.41 8.49 -14.79
N CYS A 32 12.74 8.32 -14.96
CA CYS A 32 13.44 8.87 -16.13
C CYS A 32 13.19 8.12 -17.44
N ARG A 33 12.67 6.89 -17.38
CA ARG A 33 12.30 6.00 -18.50
C ARG A 33 13.45 5.54 -19.42
N VAL A 34 14.70 5.93 -19.14
CA VAL A 34 15.85 5.64 -20.00
C VAL A 34 17.02 4.96 -19.29
N CYS A 35 17.02 4.82 -17.96
CA CYS A 35 18.05 4.07 -17.24
C CYS A 35 17.72 2.56 -17.26
N SER A 36 18.72 1.73 -16.95
CA SER A 36 18.56 0.27 -16.96
C SER A 36 17.40 -0.21 -16.07
N ALA A 37 17.24 0.37 -14.89
CA ALA A 37 16.10 0.04 -14.03
C ALA A 37 14.75 0.31 -14.72
N CYS A 38 14.60 1.45 -15.41
CA CYS A 38 13.37 1.79 -16.12
C CYS A 38 13.15 0.90 -17.35
N THR A 39 14.20 0.60 -18.12
CA THR A 39 14.08 -0.28 -19.29
C THR A 39 13.76 -1.73 -18.92
N ASP A 40 14.10 -2.13 -17.69
CA ASP A 40 13.78 -3.44 -17.12
C ASP A 40 12.41 -3.50 -16.43
N GLY A 41 11.60 -2.42 -16.46
CA GLY A 41 10.30 -2.35 -15.79
C GLY A 41 10.40 -2.20 -14.25
N ARG A 42 11.53 -1.70 -13.76
CA ARG A 42 11.79 -1.46 -12.33
C ARG A 42 11.91 0.03 -12.04
N GLU A 43 10.93 0.82 -12.49
CA GLU A 43 10.93 2.28 -12.34
C GLU A 43 11.05 2.74 -10.88
N PHE A 44 10.63 1.91 -9.93
CA PHE A 44 10.79 2.16 -8.50
C PHE A 44 12.27 2.18 -8.04
N ASP A 45 13.19 1.57 -8.80
CA ASP A 45 14.63 1.60 -8.58
C ASP A 45 15.35 2.72 -9.38
N CYS A 46 14.61 3.57 -10.09
CA CYS A 46 15.16 4.67 -10.86
C CYS A 46 15.89 5.66 -9.96
N THR A 47 17.19 5.86 -10.18
CA THR A 47 18.02 6.79 -9.38
C THR A 47 17.67 8.27 -9.60
N ARG A 48 16.97 8.58 -10.70
CA ARG A 48 16.49 9.92 -11.05
C ARG A 48 14.99 10.10 -10.80
N ARG A 49 14.37 9.16 -10.06
CA ARG A 49 12.95 9.28 -9.75
C ARG A 49 12.67 10.49 -8.86
N GLN A 50 11.52 11.09 -9.06
CA GLN A 50 10.97 12.14 -8.23
C GLN A 50 9.54 11.80 -7.84
N VAL A 51 9.08 12.31 -6.73
CA VAL A 51 7.65 12.26 -6.36
C VAL A 51 7.03 13.57 -6.75
N TRP A 52 6.12 13.52 -7.70
CA TRP A 52 5.37 14.68 -8.16
C TRP A 52 4.59 15.32 -7.01
N GLY A 53 4.62 16.63 -6.93
CA GLY A 53 3.98 17.39 -5.85
C GLY A 53 4.70 17.34 -4.48
N PHE A 54 5.85 16.64 -4.39
CA PHE A 54 6.67 16.57 -3.19
C PHE A 54 8.14 16.94 -3.48
N GLN A 55 8.75 16.38 -4.51
CA GLN A 55 10.17 16.56 -4.82
C GLN A 55 10.43 17.35 -6.11
N THR A 56 9.40 17.79 -6.81
CA THR A 56 9.52 18.46 -8.12
C THR A 56 9.80 19.96 -8.02
N GLY A 57 10.19 20.46 -6.83
CA GLY A 57 10.54 21.87 -6.65
C GLY A 57 9.33 22.80 -6.67
N PRO A 58 9.49 24.07 -7.14
CA PRO A 58 8.43 25.09 -7.09
C PRO A 58 7.26 24.81 -8.05
N LEU A 59 7.36 23.75 -8.80
CA LEU A 59 6.38 23.40 -9.82
C LEU A 59 5.55 22.22 -9.30
N TRP A 60 4.24 22.39 -9.29
CA TRP A 60 3.27 21.32 -9.38
C TRP A 60 3.07 20.45 -8.15
N GLY A 61 1.89 20.51 -7.72
CA GLY A 61 1.24 19.58 -6.83
C GLY A 61 -0.25 19.59 -7.13
N ALA A 62 -1.00 18.70 -6.46
CA ALA A 62 -2.44 18.57 -6.62
C ALA A 62 -3.25 19.74 -6.03
N TYR A 63 -2.61 20.72 -5.38
CA TYR A 63 -3.30 21.92 -4.85
C TYR A 63 -3.49 22.97 -5.96
N SER A 64 -4.13 22.58 -7.04
CA SER A 64 -4.41 23.42 -8.20
C SER A 64 -5.66 22.94 -8.93
N GLU A 65 -6.31 23.85 -9.67
CA GLU A 65 -7.49 23.52 -10.48
C GLU A 65 -7.13 22.67 -11.71
N GLN A 66 -5.92 22.82 -12.21
CA GLN A 66 -5.42 22.11 -13.39
C GLN A 66 -3.97 21.70 -13.19
N ILE A 67 -3.63 20.53 -13.70
CA ILE A 67 -2.28 19.99 -13.65
C ILE A 67 -1.93 19.38 -15.01
N HIS A 68 -0.63 19.22 -15.29
CA HIS A 68 -0.20 18.38 -16.39
C HIS A 68 0.75 17.28 -15.90
N LEU A 69 0.60 16.10 -16.47
CA LEU A 69 1.38 14.92 -16.14
C LEU A 69 1.75 14.18 -17.42
N PRO A 70 2.88 13.44 -17.42
CA PRO A 70 3.14 12.49 -18.50
C PRO A 70 2.03 11.44 -18.58
N GLU A 71 1.65 11.04 -19.80
CA GLU A 71 0.64 10.02 -20.07
C GLU A 71 0.84 8.76 -19.23
N VAL A 72 2.09 8.32 -19.07
CA VAL A 72 2.47 7.13 -18.32
C VAL A 72 2.24 7.22 -16.81
N ASN A 73 1.95 8.42 -16.30
CA ASN A 73 1.66 8.68 -14.90
C ASN A 73 0.16 8.86 -14.62
N VAL A 74 -0.67 8.43 -15.56
CA VAL A 74 -2.13 8.58 -15.47
C VAL A 74 -2.80 7.24 -15.75
N SER A 75 -3.84 6.91 -15.02
CA SER A 75 -4.67 5.72 -15.22
C SER A 75 -6.14 6.08 -15.29
N LYS A 76 -6.92 5.34 -16.09
CA LYS A 76 -8.38 5.54 -16.16
C LYS A 76 -9.04 5.06 -14.87
N ILE A 77 -10.01 5.82 -14.40
CA ILE A 77 -10.84 5.48 -13.25
C ILE A 77 -12.06 4.69 -13.76
N PRO A 78 -12.40 3.53 -13.16
CA PRO A 78 -13.65 2.84 -13.44
C PRO A 78 -14.87 3.72 -13.13
N ASP A 79 -15.94 3.60 -13.90
CA ASP A 79 -17.15 4.44 -13.73
C ASP A 79 -17.79 4.32 -12.34
N SER A 80 -17.60 3.18 -11.67
CA SER A 80 -18.11 2.91 -10.31
C SER A 80 -17.31 3.58 -9.19
N VAL A 81 -16.16 4.20 -9.49
CA VAL A 81 -15.26 4.81 -8.49
C VAL A 81 -15.38 6.33 -8.54
N SER A 82 -15.55 6.98 -7.38
CA SER A 82 -15.55 8.44 -7.27
C SER A 82 -14.16 9.04 -7.48
N TYR A 83 -14.06 10.33 -7.76
CA TYR A 83 -12.77 11.02 -7.85
C TYR A 83 -12.06 11.06 -6.49
N GLU A 84 -12.83 11.24 -5.41
CA GLU A 84 -12.32 11.26 -4.05
C GLU A 84 -11.69 9.93 -3.66
N ASP A 85 -12.39 8.81 -3.94
CA ASP A 85 -11.88 7.48 -3.66
C ASP A 85 -10.66 7.15 -4.52
N ALA A 86 -10.68 7.49 -5.80
CA ALA A 86 -9.55 7.29 -6.70
C ALA A 86 -8.32 8.07 -6.26
N ALA A 87 -8.48 9.34 -5.89
CA ALA A 87 -7.38 10.18 -5.39
C ALA A 87 -6.84 9.63 -4.06
N ALA A 88 -7.71 9.28 -3.11
CA ALA A 88 -7.31 8.70 -1.83
C ALA A 88 -6.59 7.34 -1.97
N ALA A 89 -6.96 6.56 -2.99
CA ALA A 89 -6.34 5.27 -3.29
C ALA A 89 -4.97 5.41 -3.99
N SER A 90 -4.73 6.47 -4.73
CA SER A 90 -3.58 6.63 -5.64
C SER A 90 -2.25 6.18 -5.03
N MET A 91 -1.75 6.88 -4.02
CA MET A 91 -0.47 6.55 -3.38
C MET A 91 -0.58 5.36 -2.42
N THR A 92 -1.66 5.29 -1.66
CA THR A 92 -1.83 4.31 -0.58
C THR A 92 -2.03 2.89 -1.11
N LEU A 93 -2.87 2.71 -2.13
CA LEU A 93 -3.07 1.43 -2.80
C LEU A 93 -1.80 0.98 -3.53
N LEU A 94 -1.17 1.90 -4.30
CA LEU A 94 0.06 1.61 -5.02
C LEU A 94 1.16 1.12 -4.08
N THR A 95 1.36 1.83 -2.96
CA THR A 95 2.35 1.46 -1.94
C THR A 95 2.05 0.08 -1.38
N SER A 96 0.82 -0.17 -0.95
CA SER A 96 0.42 -1.47 -0.37
C SER A 96 0.56 -2.61 -1.37
N TRP A 97 0.16 -2.39 -2.63
CA TRP A 97 0.33 -3.37 -3.70
C TRP A 97 1.80 -3.67 -3.96
N HIS A 98 2.63 -2.63 -4.09
CA HIS A 98 4.06 -2.81 -4.32
C HIS A 98 4.74 -3.55 -3.18
N MET A 99 4.38 -3.26 -1.93
CA MET A 99 4.93 -3.94 -0.76
C MET A 99 4.53 -5.42 -0.74
N LEU A 100 3.23 -5.72 -0.82
CA LEU A 100 2.72 -7.08 -0.67
C LEU A 100 2.98 -7.94 -1.92
N VAL A 101 2.62 -7.43 -3.10
CA VAL A 101 2.69 -8.19 -4.34
C VAL A 101 4.06 -8.05 -4.99
N GLY A 102 4.54 -6.82 -5.13
CA GLY A 102 5.81 -6.52 -5.80
C GLY A 102 7.03 -7.04 -5.05
N ARG A 103 7.13 -6.77 -3.75
CA ARG A 103 8.31 -7.05 -2.92
C ARG A 103 8.18 -8.33 -2.11
N ALA A 104 7.13 -8.45 -1.32
CA ALA A 104 6.95 -9.60 -0.43
C ALA A 104 6.47 -10.86 -1.14
N LYS A 105 5.95 -10.75 -2.37
CA LYS A 105 5.44 -11.88 -3.16
C LYS A 105 4.39 -12.67 -2.39
N ILE A 106 3.41 -11.97 -1.84
CA ILE A 106 2.32 -12.57 -1.06
C ILE A 106 1.70 -13.77 -1.78
N THR A 107 1.44 -14.83 -1.03
CA THR A 107 0.83 -16.07 -1.55
C THR A 107 -0.38 -16.48 -0.72
N PRO A 108 -1.35 -17.19 -1.32
CA PRO A 108 -2.54 -17.66 -0.62
C PRO A 108 -2.21 -18.50 0.63
N GLY A 109 -3.05 -18.38 1.65
CA GLY A 109 -2.94 -19.17 2.88
C GLY A 109 -1.94 -18.65 3.92
N GLN A 110 -1.13 -17.62 3.59
CA GLN A 110 -0.23 -17.00 4.57
C GLN A 110 -0.97 -16.35 5.73
N THR A 111 -0.35 -16.33 6.91
CA THR A 111 -0.77 -15.50 8.03
C THR A 111 -0.04 -14.15 7.93
N VAL A 112 -0.80 -13.08 7.68
CA VAL A 112 -0.29 -11.73 7.43
C VAL A 112 -0.55 -10.83 8.63
N LEU A 113 0.48 -10.19 9.15
CA LEU A 113 0.37 -9.12 10.15
C LEU A 113 0.40 -7.77 9.45
N VAL A 114 -0.66 -6.97 9.60
CA VAL A 114 -0.72 -5.60 9.08
C VAL A 114 -0.60 -4.62 10.24
N MET A 115 0.55 -3.97 10.35
CA MET A 115 0.75 -2.92 11.33
C MET A 115 0.03 -1.64 10.89
N GLY A 116 -0.70 -1.00 11.82
CA GLY A 116 -1.42 0.24 11.54
C GLY A 116 -2.55 0.08 10.50
N GLY A 117 -3.34 -0.98 10.62
CA GLY A 117 -4.45 -1.31 9.71
C GLY A 117 -5.47 -0.20 9.49
N GLY A 118 -5.61 0.72 10.48
CA GLY A 118 -6.50 1.88 10.38
C GLY A 118 -5.92 3.10 9.63
N SER A 119 -4.75 2.98 9.00
CA SER A 119 -4.16 4.01 8.13
C SER A 119 -4.53 3.79 6.66
N GLY A 120 -4.28 4.78 5.81
CA GLY A 120 -4.53 4.65 4.36
C GLY A 120 -3.78 3.47 3.74
N VAL A 121 -2.49 3.29 4.04
CA VAL A 121 -1.70 2.17 3.52
C VAL A 121 -2.15 0.84 4.15
N GLY A 122 -2.37 0.83 5.48
CA GLY A 122 -2.79 -0.38 6.20
C GLY A 122 -4.18 -0.88 5.76
N SER A 123 -5.12 0.02 5.47
CA SER A 123 -6.47 -0.35 5.01
C SER A 123 -6.44 -1.08 3.67
N PHE A 124 -5.61 -0.64 2.73
CA PHE A 124 -5.41 -1.36 1.46
C PHE A 124 -4.62 -2.65 1.66
N ALA A 125 -3.65 -2.68 2.59
CA ALA A 125 -2.90 -3.90 2.87
C ALA A 125 -3.82 -5.03 3.38
N ILE A 126 -4.80 -4.73 4.26
CA ILE A 126 -5.82 -5.68 4.70
C ILE A 126 -6.58 -6.24 3.49
N GLN A 127 -7.13 -5.37 2.66
CA GLN A 127 -7.95 -5.76 1.52
C GLN A 127 -7.16 -6.58 0.48
N ILE A 128 -5.92 -6.18 0.19
CA ILE A 128 -5.04 -6.94 -0.72
C ILE A 128 -4.73 -8.32 -0.14
N ALA A 129 -4.38 -8.42 1.15
CA ALA A 129 -4.12 -9.71 1.78
C ALA A 129 -5.36 -10.63 1.75
N LYS A 130 -6.56 -10.09 1.94
CA LYS A 130 -7.81 -10.85 1.78
C LYS A 130 -8.08 -11.25 0.34
N LEU A 131 -7.78 -10.41 -0.65
CA LEU A 131 -7.85 -10.77 -2.07
C LEU A 131 -6.96 -11.98 -2.40
N TYR A 132 -5.82 -12.10 -1.71
CA TYR A 132 -4.91 -13.24 -1.80
C TYR A 132 -5.28 -14.40 -0.85
N GLN A 133 -6.47 -14.39 -0.24
CA GLN A 133 -6.97 -15.47 0.62
C GLN A 133 -6.04 -15.77 1.82
N CYS A 134 -5.44 -14.72 2.38
CA CYS A 134 -4.62 -14.81 3.58
C CYS A 134 -5.46 -14.67 4.85
N ASP A 135 -4.95 -15.22 5.98
CA ASP A 135 -5.44 -14.86 7.31
C ASP A 135 -4.79 -13.54 7.73
N VAL A 136 -5.59 -12.55 8.08
CA VAL A 136 -5.12 -11.20 8.36
C VAL A 136 -5.31 -10.84 9.82
N ILE A 137 -4.21 -10.55 10.50
CA ILE A 137 -4.19 -9.94 11.83
C ILE A 137 -3.79 -8.48 11.64
N ALA A 138 -4.69 -7.54 11.89
CA ALA A 138 -4.41 -6.12 11.82
C ALA A 138 -4.13 -5.53 13.21
N THR A 139 -3.23 -4.57 13.32
CA THR A 139 -3.10 -3.77 14.53
C THR A 139 -3.57 -2.35 14.28
N ALA A 140 -4.25 -1.75 15.25
CA ALA A 140 -4.72 -0.37 15.15
C ALA A 140 -4.87 0.25 16.55
N SER A 141 -5.19 1.54 16.60
CA SER A 141 -5.70 2.18 17.83
C SER A 141 -7.12 1.68 18.14
N PRO A 142 -7.56 1.72 19.42
CA PRO A 142 -8.87 1.19 19.83
C PRO A 142 -10.05 1.69 18.99
N ASP A 143 -10.04 2.95 18.65
CA ASP A 143 -11.06 3.64 17.86
C ASP A 143 -11.16 3.16 16.39
N LYS A 144 -10.19 2.36 15.92
CA LYS A 144 -10.10 1.88 14.53
C LYS A 144 -10.11 0.35 14.39
N LEU A 145 -10.27 -0.38 15.48
CA LEU A 145 -10.28 -1.85 15.45
C LEU A 145 -11.45 -2.39 14.63
N ASP A 146 -12.65 -1.89 14.89
CA ASP A 146 -13.86 -2.30 14.15
C ASP A 146 -13.71 -2.01 12.66
N LYS A 147 -13.11 -0.87 12.31
CA LYS A 147 -12.83 -0.54 10.90
C LYS A 147 -11.89 -1.53 10.23
N CYS A 148 -10.89 -2.04 10.94
CA CYS A 148 -10.03 -3.10 10.40
C CYS A 148 -10.81 -4.38 10.11
N LEU A 149 -11.74 -4.78 10.99
CA LEU A 149 -12.61 -5.93 10.79
C LEU A 149 -13.57 -5.74 9.61
N GLU A 150 -14.18 -4.55 9.50
CA GLU A 150 -15.04 -4.19 8.34
C GLU A 150 -14.29 -4.26 7.00
N LEU A 151 -12.98 -3.95 6.99
CA LEU A 151 -12.13 -4.05 5.81
C LEU A 151 -11.71 -5.49 5.49
N GLY A 152 -12.09 -6.45 6.33
CA GLY A 152 -11.89 -7.86 6.13
C GLY A 152 -10.76 -8.48 6.96
N ALA A 153 -10.13 -7.76 7.89
CA ALA A 153 -9.20 -8.41 8.82
C ALA A 153 -9.93 -9.48 9.65
N ASP A 154 -9.30 -10.64 9.81
CA ASP A 154 -9.88 -11.72 10.62
C ASP A 154 -9.75 -11.43 12.12
N TYR A 155 -8.72 -10.68 12.48
CA TYR A 155 -8.45 -10.24 13.86
C TYR A 155 -7.92 -8.80 13.87
N ALA A 156 -8.31 -8.06 14.91
CA ALA A 156 -7.82 -6.70 15.14
C ALA A 156 -7.30 -6.56 16.58
N VAL A 157 -6.08 -6.07 16.74
CA VAL A 157 -5.35 -5.98 18.01
C VAL A 157 -4.94 -4.55 18.30
N ASP A 158 -5.15 -4.09 19.53
CA ASP A 158 -4.73 -2.77 19.99
C ASP A 158 -3.21 -2.70 20.20
N HIS A 159 -2.50 -2.01 19.31
CA HIS A 159 -1.04 -1.85 19.37
C HIS A 159 -0.56 -0.88 20.45
N ARG A 160 -1.44 -0.16 21.13
CA ARG A 160 -1.08 0.71 22.26
C ARG A 160 -0.79 -0.09 23.54
N LYS A 161 -1.28 -1.33 23.63
CA LYS A 161 -0.98 -2.23 24.75
C LYS A 161 0.47 -2.69 24.68
N ASP A 162 1.15 -2.74 25.82
CA ASP A 162 2.56 -3.16 25.86
C ASP A 162 2.77 -4.60 25.39
N ASP A 163 1.79 -5.45 25.54
CA ASP A 163 1.82 -6.87 25.22
C ASP A 163 1.04 -7.27 23.96
N TRP A 164 0.75 -6.29 23.09
CA TRP A 164 0.04 -6.54 21.81
C TRP A 164 0.65 -7.69 21.01
N ASN A 165 1.97 -7.83 21.02
CA ASN A 165 2.66 -8.90 20.32
C ASN A 165 2.36 -10.29 20.91
N LYS A 166 2.13 -10.40 22.22
CA LYS A 166 1.70 -11.67 22.82
C LYS A 166 0.30 -12.05 22.38
N GLU A 167 -0.59 -11.07 22.22
CA GLU A 167 -1.95 -11.27 21.70
C GLU A 167 -1.90 -11.75 20.24
N VAL A 168 -1.11 -11.09 19.39
CA VAL A 168 -0.87 -11.53 18.00
C VAL A 168 -0.31 -12.95 17.95
N PHE A 169 0.68 -13.26 18.79
CA PHE A 169 1.26 -14.61 18.84
C PHE A 169 0.25 -15.68 19.28
N LYS A 170 -0.63 -15.36 20.24
CA LYS A 170 -1.72 -16.26 20.65
C LYS A 170 -2.66 -16.54 19.48
N ILE A 171 -3.09 -15.52 18.74
CA ILE A 171 -3.93 -15.66 17.56
C ILE A 171 -3.23 -16.54 16.50
N SER A 172 -1.95 -16.27 16.22
CA SER A 172 -1.19 -17.08 15.27
C SER A 172 -1.10 -18.57 15.66
N LYS A 173 -1.07 -18.88 16.96
CA LYS A 173 -1.13 -20.27 17.44
C LYS A 173 -2.46 -20.95 17.15
N GLU A 174 -3.56 -20.23 17.29
CA GLU A 174 -4.88 -20.80 16.98
C GLU A 174 -5.02 -21.04 15.47
N LEU A 175 -4.59 -20.11 14.63
CA LEU A 175 -4.55 -20.27 13.18
C LEU A 175 -3.65 -21.43 12.74
N ALA A 176 -2.47 -21.55 13.33
CA ALA A 176 -1.53 -22.63 13.03
C ALA A 176 -2.09 -24.04 13.35
N LYS A 177 -2.87 -24.17 14.45
CA LYS A 177 -3.52 -25.46 14.80
C LYS A 177 -4.50 -25.90 13.71
N THR A 178 -5.28 -24.98 13.14
CA THR A 178 -6.26 -25.32 12.08
C THR A 178 -5.57 -25.72 10.78
N LYS A 179 -4.37 -25.19 10.53
CA LYS A 179 -3.59 -25.47 9.32
C LYS A 179 -2.59 -26.62 9.47
N GLY A 180 -2.33 -27.07 10.68
CA GLY A 180 -1.27 -28.08 10.96
C GLY A 180 0.14 -27.51 10.74
N GLU A 181 0.36 -26.22 11.02
CA GLU A 181 1.60 -25.48 10.78
C GLU A 181 2.28 -25.04 12.09
N ALA A 182 3.50 -24.50 11.97
CA ALA A 182 4.16 -23.80 13.06
C ALA A 182 3.47 -22.44 13.33
N PRO A 183 3.36 -22.02 14.62
CA PRO A 183 2.82 -20.71 14.96
C PRO A 183 3.76 -19.58 14.53
N GLY A 184 3.19 -18.41 14.26
CA GLY A 184 3.90 -17.21 13.87
C GLY A 184 3.31 -16.57 12.62
N ILE A 185 3.98 -15.54 12.15
CA ILE A 185 3.59 -14.70 11.01
C ILE A 185 4.44 -15.06 9.79
N ASP A 186 3.82 -15.27 8.65
CA ASP A 186 4.50 -15.54 7.38
C ASP A 186 4.92 -14.24 6.69
N LEU A 187 4.12 -13.18 6.83
CA LEU A 187 4.36 -11.89 6.22
C LEU A 187 3.96 -10.76 7.17
N ALA A 188 4.91 -9.90 7.54
CA ALA A 188 4.64 -8.67 8.27
C ALA A 188 4.71 -7.46 7.33
N PHE A 189 3.64 -6.70 7.29
CA PHE A 189 3.51 -5.43 6.58
C PHE A 189 3.67 -4.28 7.56
N ASP A 190 4.78 -3.54 7.46
CA ASP A 190 5.13 -2.48 8.39
C ASP A 190 5.29 -1.13 7.69
N HIS A 191 4.63 -0.11 8.22
CA HIS A 191 4.84 1.30 7.85
C HIS A 191 4.96 2.22 9.09
N ILE A 192 5.04 1.62 10.29
CA ILE A 192 5.17 2.34 11.56
C ILE A 192 6.65 2.45 11.97
N GLY A 193 7.42 1.38 11.75
CA GLY A 193 8.86 1.37 11.98
C GLY A 193 9.27 1.24 13.44
N GLN A 194 10.21 2.06 13.87
CA GLN A 194 11.05 1.91 15.05
C GLN A 194 10.33 1.45 16.33
N THR A 195 9.19 2.04 16.65
CA THR A 195 8.49 1.80 17.93
C THR A 195 8.04 0.33 18.10
N HIS A 196 7.67 -0.34 17.02
CA HIS A 196 7.12 -1.69 17.05
C HIS A 196 7.98 -2.73 16.32
N PHE A 197 9.02 -2.29 15.61
CA PHE A 197 9.81 -3.12 14.71
C PHE A 197 10.38 -4.37 15.39
N ASN A 198 11.06 -4.21 16.52
CA ASN A 198 11.68 -5.34 17.25
C ASN A 198 10.64 -6.37 17.73
N LYS A 199 9.47 -5.90 18.19
CA LYS A 199 8.38 -6.81 18.61
C LYS A 199 7.83 -7.61 17.41
N GLN A 200 7.75 -7.01 16.23
CA GLN A 200 7.32 -7.73 15.01
C GLN A 200 8.28 -8.86 14.64
N LEU A 201 9.61 -8.63 14.72
CA LEU A 201 10.60 -9.65 14.40
C LEU A 201 10.44 -10.91 15.26
N THR A 202 10.01 -10.76 16.51
CA THR A 202 9.79 -11.93 17.42
C THR A 202 8.58 -12.78 17.04
N LEU A 203 7.72 -12.28 16.16
CA LEU A 203 6.50 -12.96 15.71
C LEU A 203 6.69 -13.77 14.44
N LEU A 204 7.79 -13.54 13.71
CA LEU A 204 8.02 -14.13 12.41
C LEU A 204 8.35 -15.62 12.49
N LYS A 205 7.81 -16.41 11.58
CA LYS A 205 8.25 -17.80 11.32
C LYS A 205 9.65 -17.80 10.69
N TYR A 206 10.31 -18.94 10.70
CA TYR A 206 11.51 -19.14 9.88
C TYR A 206 11.19 -18.95 8.39
N GLY A 207 12.01 -18.16 7.71
CA GLY A 207 11.79 -17.84 6.28
C GLY A 207 10.68 -16.84 6.00
N ALA A 208 10.05 -16.28 7.05
CA ALA A 208 9.04 -15.24 6.90
C ALA A 208 9.63 -13.93 6.35
N THR A 209 8.78 -13.11 5.77
CA THR A 209 9.16 -11.82 5.20
C THR A 209 8.58 -10.67 6.04
N LEU A 210 9.40 -9.67 6.34
CA LEU A 210 8.94 -8.36 6.79
C LEU A 210 9.19 -7.35 5.67
N VAL A 211 8.14 -6.69 5.21
CA VAL A 211 8.23 -5.63 4.21
C VAL A 211 7.89 -4.30 4.86
N SER A 212 8.76 -3.30 4.69
CA SER A 212 8.60 -1.98 5.32
C SER A 212 8.66 -0.87 4.29
N CYS A 213 7.87 0.18 4.51
CA CYS A 213 7.93 1.42 3.75
C CYS A 213 7.84 2.63 4.69
N GLY A 214 8.37 3.76 4.16
CA GLY A 214 8.44 4.99 4.95
C GLY A 214 9.58 4.92 5.98
N ALA A 215 10.33 5.98 6.03
CA ALA A 215 11.40 6.20 7.00
C ALA A 215 11.28 7.64 7.49
N THR A 216 10.13 7.96 8.06
CA THR A 216 9.83 9.30 8.57
C THR A 216 10.03 9.36 10.07
#